data_2e92e4d97842f8036f77fc594c2f6007
#
_entry.id   2e92e4d97842f8036f77fc594c2f6007
#
_cell.length_a   1.000
_cell.length_b   1.000
_cell.length_c   1.000
_cell.angle_alpha   90.00
_cell.angle_beta   90.00
_cell.angle_gamma   90.00
#
_symmetry.space_group_name_H-M   'P 1'
#
loop_
_entity.id
_entity.type
_entity.pdbx_description
1 polymer ?
#
loop_
_entity_poly.entity_id
_entity_poly.type
_entity_poly.pdbx_seq_one_letter_code
_entity_poly.pdbx_strand_id
1 'polypeptide(L)'
;RPDHVAYKLYNNPQLHWTLYLLNPQIRESGWPLTDLEVLAKVKKDYPHTVINTTSDITDKFKVGQIVTGQRSGAGGVVVDKNVDLGQLVIETNDEFKNDGSPESITSVVGEQIETIEAQSAVPQYLSARHYLQDGEVITSWIDLKPTPSETIVTQYDFYVKSNNQLKQISVIRPNSIRQVVGAVADALQA
;
A
#
# COMPACT_ATOMS: atom_id res chain seq x y z
N ARG A 1 -19.01 7.72 8.80
CA ARG A 1 -20.15 7.06 8.16
C ARG A 1 -20.96 8.13 7.40
N PRO A 2 -21.41 7.84 6.16
CA PRO A 2 -22.11 8.82 5.31
C PRO A 2 -23.44 9.30 5.89
N ASP A 3 -24.18 8.41 6.56
CA ASP A 3 -25.43 8.72 7.25
C ASP A 3 -25.25 9.77 8.37
N HIS A 4 -24.16 9.69 9.14
CA HIS A 4 -23.83 10.69 10.17
C HIS A 4 -23.50 12.06 9.54
N VAL A 5 -22.78 12.07 8.42
CA VAL A 5 -22.45 13.32 7.70
C VAL A 5 -23.75 13.95 7.16
N ALA A 6 -24.61 13.15 6.53
CA ALA A 6 -25.91 13.63 6.04
C ALA A 6 -26.80 14.15 7.18
N TYR A 7 -26.81 13.48 8.33
CA TYR A 7 -27.54 13.96 9.51
C TYR A 7 -27.02 15.31 10.00
N LYS A 8 -25.67 15.47 10.09
CA LYS A 8 -25.07 16.74 10.50
C LYS A 8 -25.35 17.88 9.54
N LEU A 9 -25.36 17.60 8.23
CA LEU A 9 -25.56 18.63 7.19
C LEU A 9 -27.03 18.97 6.98
N TYR A 10 -27.92 17.96 6.99
CA TYR A 10 -29.30 18.09 6.51
C TYR A 10 -30.33 17.74 7.57
N ASN A 11 -29.91 17.36 8.78
CA ASN A 11 -30.74 16.81 9.86
C ASN A 11 -31.57 15.57 9.40
N ASN A 12 -31.07 14.86 8.39
CA ASN A 12 -31.71 13.67 7.83
C ASN A 12 -30.66 12.66 7.34
N PRO A 13 -30.48 11.52 8.00
CA PRO A 13 -29.50 10.52 7.62
C PRO A 13 -29.83 9.81 6.30
N GLN A 14 -31.11 9.81 5.88
CA GLN A 14 -31.54 9.19 4.63
C GLN A 14 -31.00 9.91 3.40
N LEU A 15 -30.53 11.15 3.53
CA LEU A 15 -29.96 11.93 2.42
C LEU A 15 -28.48 11.61 2.15
N HIS A 16 -27.91 10.54 2.76
CA HIS A 16 -26.54 10.13 2.53
C HIS A 16 -26.22 9.81 1.05
N TRP A 17 -27.20 9.41 0.26
CA TRP A 17 -27.04 9.15 -1.17
C TRP A 17 -26.57 10.38 -1.95
N THR A 18 -26.90 11.58 -1.49
CA THR A 18 -26.47 12.85 -2.15
C THR A 18 -24.95 13.01 -2.11
N LEU A 19 -24.28 12.44 -1.11
CA LEU A 19 -22.82 12.45 -0.99
C LEU A 19 -22.19 11.61 -2.10
N TYR A 20 -22.77 10.45 -2.42
CA TYR A 20 -22.29 9.57 -3.50
C TYR A 20 -22.63 10.14 -4.89
N LEU A 21 -23.73 10.87 -5.01
CA LEU A 21 -24.12 11.50 -6.27
C LEU A 21 -23.10 12.55 -6.74
N LEU A 22 -22.59 13.35 -5.80
CA LEU A 22 -21.65 14.43 -6.10
C LEU A 22 -20.18 13.98 -6.12
N ASN A 23 -19.88 12.80 -5.59
CA ASN A 23 -18.52 12.34 -5.36
C ASN A 23 -18.32 10.93 -5.96
N PRO A 24 -18.10 10.85 -7.29
CA PRO A 24 -17.89 9.56 -7.97
C PRO A 24 -16.75 8.76 -7.34
N GLN A 25 -15.69 9.42 -6.85
CA GLN A 25 -14.54 8.76 -6.23
C GLN A 25 -14.90 7.94 -4.99
N ILE A 26 -15.84 8.42 -4.14
CA ILE A 26 -16.28 7.63 -2.97
C ILE A 26 -17.32 6.58 -3.36
N ARG A 27 -18.00 6.73 -4.47
CA ARG A 27 -18.90 5.72 -5.02
C ARG A 27 -18.13 4.51 -5.54
N GLU A 28 -16.99 4.75 -6.18
CA GLU A 28 -16.15 3.70 -6.79
C GLU A 28 -15.21 3.04 -5.78
N SER A 29 -14.55 3.85 -4.93
CA SER A 29 -13.52 3.40 -3.98
C SER A 29 -14.05 3.13 -2.57
N GLY A 30 -15.30 3.51 -2.28
CA GLY A 30 -15.89 3.41 -0.95
C GLY A 30 -15.70 4.65 -0.09
N TRP A 31 -16.30 4.64 1.08
CA TRP A 31 -16.19 5.71 2.07
C TRP A 31 -14.78 5.74 2.67
N PRO A 32 -14.20 6.94 2.91
CA PRO A 32 -12.87 7.04 3.50
C PRO A 32 -12.80 6.34 4.86
N LEU A 33 -11.72 5.62 5.05
CA LEU A 33 -11.43 4.83 6.23
C LEU A 33 -10.79 5.70 7.33
N THR A 34 -10.89 5.26 8.57
CA THR A 34 -10.08 5.77 9.67
C THR A 34 -8.63 5.28 9.52
N ASP A 35 -7.68 5.93 10.18
CA ASP A 35 -6.27 5.57 10.07
C ASP A 35 -5.99 4.13 10.58
N LEU A 36 -6.73 3.67 11.58
CA LEU A 36 -6.66 2.28 12.06
C LEU A 36 -7.20 1.28 11.03
N GLU A 37 -8.29 1.62 10.35
CA GLU A 37 -8.87 0.78 9.29
C GLU A 37 -7.94 0.74 8.06
N VAL A 38 -7.31 1.88 7.69
CA VAL A 38 -6.29 1.91 6.64
C VAL A 38 -5.14 0.99 7.00
N LEU A 39 -4.60 1.10 8.20
CA LEU A 39 -3.50 0.24 8.65
C LEU A 39 -3.89 -1.25 8.62
N ALA A 40 -5.08 -1.60 9.13
CA ALA A 40 -5.57 -2.96 9.13
C ALA A 40 -5.74 -3.51 7.70
N LYS A 41 -6.27 -2.68 6.79
CA LYS A 41 -6.42 -3.03 5.38
C LYS A 41 -5.08 -3.27 4.72
N VAL A 42 -4.11 -2.36 4.87
CA VAL A 42 -2.81 -2.47 4.23
C VAL A 42 -2.04 -3.68 4.75
N LYS A 43 -2.08 -3.97 6.06
CA LYS A 43 -1.49 -5.20 6.63
C LYS A 43 -2.12 -6.48 6.08
N LYS A 44 -3.42 -6.45 5.78
CA LYS A 44 -4.11 -7.60 5.17
C LYS A 44 -3.73 -7.76 3.70
N ASP A 45 -3.60 -6.66 2.96
CA ASP A 45 -3.29 -6.67 1.53
C ASP A 45 -1.80 -6.96 1.27
N TYR A 46 -0.92 -6.67 2.25
CA TYR A 46 0.54 -6.85 2.20
C TYR A 46 1.05 -7.57 3.47
N PRO A 47 0.74 -8.87 3.63
CA PRO A 47 0.97 -9.59 4.88
C PRO A 47 2.39 -10.12 5.07
N HIS A 48 3.22 -10.11 4.02
CA HIS A 48 4.49 -10.81 4.00
C HIS A 48 5.66 -9.96 4.53
N THR A 49 6.86 -10.52 4.51
CA THR A 49 8.12 -9.82 4.78
C THR A 49 8.83 -9.53 3.47
N VAL A 50 9.41 -8.34 3.36
CA VAL A 50 10.23 -7.95 2.20
C VAL A 50 11.69 -7.84 2.61
N ILE A 51 12.53 -8.55 1.90
CA ILE A 51 13.99 -8.41 1.95
C ILE A 51 14.40 -7.44 0.84
N ASN A 52 15.05 -6.34 1.23
CA ASN A 52 15.62 -5.39 0.29
C ASN A 52 17.09 -5.73 0.05
N THR A 53 17.51 -5.72 -1.20
CA THR A 53 18.88 -6.01 -1.62
C THR A 53 19.32 -5.13 -2.78
N THR A 54 20.60 -4.86 -2.87
CA THR A 54 21.24 -4.24 -4.04
C THR A 54 21.91 -5.28 -4.94
N SER A 55 21.80 -6.57 -4.60
CA SER A 55 22.28 -7.66 -5.45
C SER A 55 21.31 -7.90 -6.60
N ASP A 56 21.83 -8.30 -7.74
CA ASP A 56 21.00 -8.73 -8.87
C ASP A 56 20.25 -10.01 -8.53
N ILE A 57 18.92 -9.92 -8.59
CA ILE A 57 17.98 -11.02 -8.34
C ILE A 57 17.22 -11.46 -9.58
N THR A 58 17.58 -10.98 -10.78
CA THR A 58 16.86 -11.21 -12.04
C THR A 58 16.62 -12.70 -12.28
N ASP A 59 17.67 -13.51 -12.23
CA ASP A 59 17.63 -14.94 -12.53
C ASP A 59 17.67 -15.84 -11.26
N LYS A 60 17.70 -15.22 -10.09
CA LYS A 60 17.79 -15.91 -8.80
C LYS A 60 16.50 -15.82 -8.02
N PHE A 61 16.36 -16.65 -7.00
CA PHE A 61 15.25 -16.61 -6.05
C PHE A 61 13.88 -16.62 -6.73
N LYS A 62 13.59 -17.69 -7.47
CA LYS A 62 12.30 -17.85 -8.15
C LYS A 62 11.18 -18.04 -7.13
N VAL A 63 9.97 -17.62 -7.50
CA VAL A 63 8.76 -17.84 -6.69
C VAL A 63 8.61 -19.33 -6.39
N GLY A 64 8.33 -19.65 -5.14
CA GLY A 64 8.24 -21.01 -4.59
C GLY A 64 9.55 -21.55 -4.00
N GLN A 65 10.69 -20.87 -4.16
CA GLN A 65 11.95 -21.31 -3.53
C GLN A 65 11.93 -21.03 -2.03
N ILE A 66 12.54 -21.98 -1.28
CA ILE A 66 12.79 -21.81 0.15
C ILE A 66 14.07 -21.00 0.34
N VAL A 67 14.01 -20.04 1.22
CA VAL A 67 15.13 -19.18 1.59
C VAL A 67 15.44 -19.29 3.07
N THR A 68 16.70 -19.09 3.42
CA THR A 68 17.17 -19.11 4.81
C THR A 68 18.13 -17.96 5.06
N GLY A 69 17.90 -17.22 6.15
CA GLY A 69 18.82 -16.20 6.65
C GLY A 69 19.96 -16.86 7.46
N GLN A 70 21.21 -16.59 7.08
CA GLN A 70 22.36 -17.26 7.68
C GLN A 70 22.65 -16.81 9.12
N ARG A 71 22.28 -15.57 9.47
CA ARG A 71 22.50 -15.04 10.83
C ARG A 71 21.29 -15.26 11.74
N SER A 72 20.09 -15.09 11.19
CA SER A 72 18.85 -15.25 11.96
C SER A 72 18.43 -16.70 12.13
N GLY A 73 18.77 -17.56 11.16
CA GLY A 73 18.17 -18.88 11.01
C GLY A 73 16.73 -18.82 10.51
N ALA A 74 16.20 -17.62 10.22
CA ALA A 74 14.84 -17.45 9.73
C ALA A 74 14.66 -18.12 8.36
N GLY A 75 13.53 -18.81 8.17
CA GLY A 75 13.17 -19.48 6.93
C GLY A 75 11.88 -18.92 6.35
N GLY A 76 11.71 -19.10 5.04
CA GLY A 76 10.48 -18.71 4.37
C GLY A 76 10.46 -19.13 2.91
N VAL A 77 9.35 -18.80 2.23
CA VAL A 77 9.15 -19.12 0.82
C VAL A 77 9.02 -17.81 0.03
N VAL A 78 9.73 -17.70 -1.07
CA VAL A 78 9.58 -16.55 -2.01
C VAL A 78 8.20 -16.62 -2.65
N VAL A 79 7.37 -15.63 -2.41
CA VAL A 79 6.02 -15.53 -3.00
C VAL A 79 5.95 -14.53 -4.14
N ASP A 80 6.83 -13.53 -4.15
CA ASP A 80 6.94 -12.55 -5.22
C ASP A 80 8.33 -11.90 -5.20
N LYS A 81 8.72 -11.26 -6.29
CA LYS A 81 9.93 -10.44 -6.36
C LYS A 81 9.74 -9.21 -7.24
N ASN A 82 10.33 -8.11 -6.82
CA ASN A 82 10.44 -6.90 -7.61
C ASN A 82 11.92 -6.64 -7.90
N VAL A 83 12.33 -6.95 -9.12
CA VAL A 83 13.72 -6.81 -9.56
C VAL A 83 14.12 -5.33 -9.59
N ASP A 84 13.23 -4.47 -10.07
CA ASP A 84 13.50 -3.04 -10.22
C ASP A 84 13.75 -2.34 -8.87
N LEU A 85 13.05 -2.78 -7.84
CA LEU A 85 13.24 -2.26 -6.47
C LEU A 85 14.21 -3.10 -5.62
N GLY A 86 14.77 -4.18 -6.17
CA GLY A 86 15.64 -5.09 -5.43
C GLY A 86 14.94 -5.73 -4.24
N GLN A 87 13.71 -6.22 -4.42
CA GLN A 87 12.88 -6.73 -3.34
C GLN A 87 12.51 -8.20 -3.55
N LEU A 88 12.71 -9.02 -2.50
CA LEU A 88 12.15 -10.37 -2.39
C LEU A 88 11.02 -10.34 -1.38
N VAL A 89 9.83 -10.78 -1.78
CA VAL A 89 8.67 -10.93 -0.91
C VAL A 89 8.64 -12.36 -0.40
N ILE A 90 8.69 -12.52 0.91
CA ILE A 90 8.86 -13.83 1.57
C ILE A 90 7.68 -14.06 2.50
N GLU A 91 6.99 -15.17 2.29
CA GLU A 91 6.03 -15.71 3.25
C GLU A 91 6.79 -16.42 4.37
N THR A 92 6.68 -15.89 5.59
CA THR A 92 7.39 -16.40 6.76
C THR A 92 6.67 -16.02 8.04
N ASN A 93 6.87 -16.82 9.08
CA ASN A 93 6.51 -16.49 10.46
C ASN A 93 7.75 -16.13 11.29
N ASP A 94 8.94 -16.22 10.70
CA ASP A 94 10.20 -15.94 11.36
C ASP A 94 10.65 -14.50 11.14
N GLU A 95 11.52 -14.01 12.00
CA GLU A 95 12.10 -12.67 11.89
C GLU A 95 13.52 -12.74 11.34
N PHE A 96 13.74 -12.17 10.16
CA PHE A 96 15.08 -11.95 9.64
C PHE A 96 15.78 -10.81 10.40
N LYS A 97 17.11 -10.86 10.48
CA LYS A 97 17.89 -9.80 11.15
C LYS A 97 17.74 -8.46 10.41
N ASN A 98 17.50 -7.42 11.18
CA ASN A 98 17.39 -6.04 10.70
C ASN A 98 18.07 -5.09 11.71
N ASP A 99 19.32 -5.39 12.07
CA ASP A 99 20.10 -4.69 13.09
C ASP A 99 21.14 -3.73 12.49
N GLY A 100 20.98 -3.39 11.22
CA GLY A 100 21.91 -2.54 10.47
C GLY A 100 23.15 -3.26 9.91
N SER A 101 23.29 -4.57 10.18
CA SER A 101 24.33 -5.39 9.56
C SER A 101 23.69 -6.28 8.48
N PRO A 102 24.33 -6.43 7.32
CA PRO A 102 23.83 -7.27 6.23
C PRO A 102 23.61 -8.72 6.70
N GLU A 103 22.52 -9.33 6.25
CA GLU A 103 22.25 -10.75 6.42
C GLU A 103 22.34 -11.47 5.08
N SER A 104 23.10 -12.54 5.00
CA SER A 104 23.13 -13.39 3.81
C SER A 104 21.86 -14.22 3.74
N ILE A 105 21.12 -14.10 2.66
CA ILE A 105 19.96 -14.92 2.35
C ILE A 105 20.37 -15.96 1.31
N THR A 106 20.12 -17.21 1.61
CA THR A 106 20.47 -18.33 0.74
C THR A 106 19.27 -19.13 0.33
N SER A 107 19.32 -19.69 -0.88
CA SER A 107 18.38 -20.69 -1.38
C SER A 107 19.18 -21.81 -2.03
N VAL A 108 18.72 -23.05 -1.87
CA VAL A 108 19.33 -24.23 -2.48
C VAL A 108 18.44 -24.72 -3.63
N VAL A 109 19.01 -24.75 -4.84
CA VAL A 109 18.33 -25.20 -6.06
C VAL A 109 19.13 -26.34 -6.66
N GLY A 110 18.71 -27.58 -6.42
CA GLY A 110 19.51 -28.76 -6.77
C GLY A 110 20.86 -28.77 -6.04
N GLU A 111 21.96 -28.72 -6.78
CA GLU A 111 23.31 -28.62 -6.25
C GLU A 111 23.84 -27.19 -6.15
N GLN A 112 23.06 -26.19 -6.60
CA GLN A 112 23.47 -24.78 -6.62
C GLN A 112 22.94 -24.06 -5.38
N ILE A 113 23.78 -23.18 -4.82
CA ILE A 113 23.41 -22.28 -3.74
C ILE A 113 23.34 -20.86 -4.32
N GLU A 114 22.15 -20.29 -4.30
CA GLU A 114 21.95 -18.87 -4.59
C GLU A 114 22.13 -18.09 -3.30
N THR A 115 22.84 -16.97 -3.38
CA THR A 115 23.10 -16.12 -2.21
C THR A 115 22.96 -14.65 -2.62
N ILE A 116 22.34 -13.85 -1.72
CA ILE A 116 22.32 -12.39 -1.76
C ILE A 116 22.59 -11.82 -0.37
N GLU A 117 22.98 -10.54 -0.33
CA GLU A 117 23.05 -9.78 0.90
C GLU A 117 21.78 -8.95 1.06
N ALA A 118 21.05 -9.19 2.16
CA ALA A 118 19.94 -8.39 2.58
C ALA A 118 20.44 -7.09 3.25
N GLN A 119 20.02 -5.96 2.72
CA GLN A 119 20.27 -4.64 3.34
C GLN A 119 19.30 -4.38 4.49
N SER A 120 18.07 -4.84 4.34
CA SER A 120 17.03 -4.76 5.37
C SER A 120 15.96 -5.82 5.17
N ALA A 121 15.26 -6.15 6.27
CA ALA A 121 14.07 -6.97 6.29
C ALA A 121 12.94 -6.15 6.93
N VAL A 122 11.86 -5.91 6.20
CA VAL A 122 10.76 -5.08 6.67
C VAL A 122 9.41 -5.73 6.38
N PRO A 123 8.36 -5.46 7.18
CA PRO A 123 7.00 -5.85 6.81
C PRO A 123 6.63 -5.30 5.43
N GLN A 124 5.97 -6.10 4.60
CA GLN A 124 5.66 -5.74 3.21
C GLN A 124 4.90 -4.42 3.09
N TYR A 125 4.00 -4.14 4.01
CA TYR A 125 3.24 -2.87 4.00
C TYR A 125 4.11 -1.63 4.25
N LEU A 126 5.32 -1.78 4.81
CA LEU A 126 6.31 -0.72 5.02
C LEU A 126 7.44 -0.75 3.97
N SER A 127 7.41 -1.69 3.03
CA SER A 127 8.39 -1.72 1.94
C SER A 127 8.15 -0.60 0.94
N ALA A 128 9.21 -0.22 0.24
CA ALA A 128 9.13 0.79 -0.81
C ALA A 128 8.19 0.32 -1.94
N ARG A 129 7.26 1.18 -2.32
CA ARG A 129 6.47 1.09 -3.54
C ARG A 129 7.19 1.78 -4.70
N HIS A 130 7.80 2.90 -4.41
CA HIS A 130 8.64 3.69 -5.28
C HIS A 130 9.42 4.70 -4.44
N TYR A 131 10.37 5.37 -5.07
CA TYR A 131 11.11 6.47 -4.48
C TYR A 131 10.67 7.79 -5.10
N LEU A 132 10.75 8.87 -4.34
CA LEU A 132 10.64 10.24 -4.87
C LEU A 132 12.02 10.89 -4.74
N GLN A 133 12.55 11.38 -5.85
CA GLN A 133 13.79 12.11 -5.90
C GLN A 133 13.59 13.38 -6.73
N ASP A 134 13.82 14.54 -6.14
CA ASP A 134 13.61 15.86 -6.76
C ASP A 134 12.19 16.05 -7.33
N GLY A 135 11.19 15.38 -6.74
CA GLY A 135 9.79 15.43 -7.16
C GLY A 135 9.43 14.42 -8.26
N GLU A 136 10.38 13.69 -8.79
CA GLU A 136 10.17 12.62 -9.78
C GLU A 136 9.98 11.27 -9.11
N VAL A 137 9.15 10.41 -9.72
CA VAL A 137 8.93 9.03 -9.27
C VAL A 137 9.99 8.13 -9.88
N ILE A 138 10.79 7.50 -9.03
CA ILE A 138 11.80 6.51 -9.42
C ILE A 138 11.31 5.13 -9.00
N THR A 139 11.18 4.24 -9.95
CA THR A 139 10.69 2.86 -9.75
C THR A 139 11.80 1.82 -9.78
N SER A 140 13.04 2.22 -10.05
CA SER A 140 14.21 1.34 -10.06
C SER A 140 15.25 1.85 -9.09
N TRP A 141 15.76 0.96 -8.23
CA TRP A 141 16.83 1.29 -7.30
C TRP A 141 18.17 1.62 -8.01
N ILE A 142 18.34 1.11 -9.24
CA ILE A 142 19.54 1.38 -10.07
C ILE A 142 19.57 2.85 -10.51
N ASP A 143 18.41 3.47 -10.69
CA ASP A 143 18.28 4.85 -11.14
C ASP A 143 18.37 5.87 -10.00
N LEU A 144 18.39 5.39 -8.75
CA LEU A 144 18.55 6.24 -7.59
C LEU A 144 19.94 6.86 -7.56
N LYS A 145 19.98 8.19 -7.50
CA LYS A 145 21.22 8.93 -7.25
C LYS A 145 21.39 9.09 -5.74
N PRO A 146 22.60 8.93 -5.22
CA PRO A 146 22.87 9.17 -3.80
C PRO A 146 22.74 10.66 -3.48
N THR A 147 21.53 11.12 -3.21
CA THR A 147 21.22 12.51 -2.84
C THR A 147 20.42 12.56 -1.55
N PRO A 148 20.56 13.61 -0.72
CA PRO A 148 19.77 13.75 0.50
C PRO A 148 18.28 14.04 0.28
N SER A 149 17.82 14.19 -0.96
CA SER A 149 16.44 14.51 -1.32
C SER A 149 15.56 13.29 -1.59
N GLU A 150 16.12 12.07 -1.44
CA GLU A 150 15.37 10.84 -1.63
C GLU A 150 14.34 10.61 -0.53
N THR A 151 13.10 10.33 -0.92
CA THR A 151 12.03 9.94 -0.01
C THR A 151 11.43 8.61 -0.43
N ILE A 152 11.41 7.65 0.49
CA ILE A 152 10.74 6.37 0.27
C ILE A 152 9.24 6.58 0.41
N VAL A 153 8.47 6.15 -0.59
CA VAL A 153 7.02 6.05 -0.51
C VAL A 153 6.66 4.58 -0.33
N THR A 154 6.19 4.24 0.86
CA THR A 154 5.82 2.87 1.20
C THR A 154 4.44 2.49 0.64
N GLN A 155 4.09 1.20 0.70
CA GLN A 155 2.73 0.76 0.40
C GLN A 155 1.72 1.45 1.32
N TYR A 156 2.05 1.58 2.61
CA TYR A 156 1.22 2.27 3.59
C TYR A 156 1.01 3.75 3.26
N ASP A 157 2.08 4.49 2.93
CA ASP A 157 2.00 5.91 2.56
C ASP A 157 1.09 6.14 1.35
N PHE A 158 1.18 5.25 0.36
CA PHE A 158 0.31 5.30 -0.81
C PHE A 158 -1.17 5.14 -0.44
N TYR A 159 -1.50 4.18 0.43
CA TYR A 159 -2.87 3.97 0.91
C TYR A 159 -3.39 5.14 1.74
N VAL A 160 -2.56 5.69 2.63
CA VAL A 160 -2.90 6.89 3.41
C VAL A 160 -3.18 8.08 2.49
N LYS A 161 -2.32 8.32 1.50
CA LYS A 161 -2.50 9.40 0.52
C LYS A 161 -3.80 9.23 -0.27
N SER A 162 -4.06 8.03 -0.78
CA SER A 162 -5.28 7.71 -1.53
C SER A 162 -6.53 7.88 -0.67
N ASN A 163 -6.51 7.38 0.57
CA ASN A 163 -7.62 7.53 1.51
C ASN A 163 -7.87 9.01 1.88
N ASN A 164 -6.83 9.82 2.01
CA ASN A 164 -6.96 11.24 2.30
C ASN A 164 -7.58 12.02 1.13
N GLN A 165 -7.36 11.60 -0.10
CA GLN A 165 -8.05 12.15 -1.26
C GLN A 165 -9.56 11.90 -1.21
N LEU A 166 -9.99 10.72 -0.71
CA LEU A 166 -11.40 10.39 -0.52
C LEU A 166 -12.07 11.23 0.58
N LYS A 167 -11.31 11.79 1.54
CA LYS A 167 -11.84 12.64 2.61
C LYS A 167 -12.29 14.02 2.10
N GLN A 168 -11.87 14.43 0.91
CA GLN A 168 -12.28 15.69 0.28
C GLN A 168 -13.56 15.47 -0.53
N ILE A 169 -14.71 15.78 0.07
CA ILE A 169 -16.02 15.58 -0.54
C ILE A 169 -16.73 16.89 -0.81
N SER A 170 -17.46 16.93 -1.93
CA SER A 170 -18.41 17.99 -2.26
C SER A 170 -19.76 17.69 -1.64
N VAL A 171 -20.43 18.72 -1.13
CA VAL A 171 -21.75 18.58 -0.50
C VAL A 171 -22.74 19.57 -1.08
N ILE A 172 -24.02 19.21 -1.16
CA ILE A 172 -25.10 20.13 -1.51
C ILE A 172 -25.27 21.12 -0.34
N ARG A 173 -25.42 22.39 -0.66
CA ARG A 173 -25.70 23.40 0.37
C ARG A 173 -27.01 23.04 1.10
N PRO A 174 -27.05 23.08 2.44
CA PRO A 174 -28.25 22.71 3.22
C PRO A 174 -29.53 23.44 2.76
N ASN A 175 -29.42 24.69 2.37
CA ASN A 175 -30.55 25.48 1.90
C ASN A 175 -31.12 25.00 0.55
N SER A 176 -30.34 24.33 -0.26
CA SER A 176 -30.72 23.84 -1.60
C SER A 176 -31.15 22.36 -1.60
N ILE A 177 -31.01 21.65 -0.47
CA ILE A 177 -31.20 20.20 -0.43
C ILE A 177 -32.63 19.79 -0.81
N ARG A 178 -33.65 20.55 -0.36
CA ARG A 178 -35.06 20.25 -0.68
C ARG A 178 -35.35 20.33 -2.15
N GLN A 179 -34.78 21.35 -2.83
CA GLN A 179 -34.94 21.53 -4.28
C GLN A 179 -34.30 20.37 -5.04
N VAL A 180 -33.10 19.94 -4.64
CA VAL A 180 -32.41 18.80 -5.28
C VAL A 180 -33.20 17.50 -5.08
N VAL A 181 -33.68 17.24 -3.87
CA VAL A 181 -34.51 16.04 -3.57
C VAL A 181 -35.77 16.03 -4.42
N GLY A 182 -36.46 17.19 -4.54
CA GLY A 182 -37.65 17.32 -5.42
C GLY A 182 -37.32 17.00 -6.87
N ALA A 183 -36.27 17.63 -7.42
CA ALA A 183 -35.88 17.41 -8.82
C ALA A 183 -35.48 15.94 -9.11
N VAL A 184 -34.84 15.24 -8.15
CA VAL A 184 -34.51 13.83 -8.29
C VAL A 184 -35.78 12.97 -8.23
N ALA A 185 -36.72 13.28 -7.33
CA ALA A 185 -37.99 12.57 -7.25
C ALA A 185 -38.82 12.69 -8.53
N ASP A 186 -38.88 13.90 -9.10
CA ASP A 186 -39.55 14.15 -10.38
C ASP A 186 -38.90 13.37 -11.54
N ALA A 187 -37.58 13.33 -11.58
CA ALA A 187 -36.82 12.60 -12.61
C ALA A 187 -36.97 11.07 -12.52
N LEU A 188 -37.28 10.53 -11.34
CA LEU A 188 -37.51 9.09 -11.15
C LEU A 188 -38.96 8.67 -11.49
N GLN A 189 -39.88 9.62 -11.65
CA GLN A 189 -41.28 9.38 -12.01
C GLN A 189 -41.57 9.56 -13.51
N ALA A 190 -40.65 10.16 -14.25
CA ALA A 190 -40.71 10.39 -15.70
C ALA A 190 -40.16 9.19 -16.46
#